data_2e2f0f58867a4c7e75c5eadaf4be0287
#
_entry.id   2e2f0f58867a4c7e75c5eadaf4be0287
#
_cell.length_a   1.000
_cell.length_b   1.000
_cell.length_c   1.000
_cell.angle_alpha   90.00
_cell.angle_beta   90.00
_cell.angle_gamma   90.00
#
_symmetry.space_group_name_H-M   'P 1'
#
loop_
_entity.id
_entity.type
_entity.pdbx_description
1 polymer ?
#
loop_
_entity_poly.entity_id
_entity_poly.type
_entity_poly.pdbx_seq_one_letter_code
_entity_poly.pdbx_strand_id
1 'polypeptide(L)'
;EIAQCLVGSEMCIRDSSVSGTEQSAASSSEAPAEKKQQEAACEAEVKALIQQTYALKAIAEKGLNSSISAAKAEYKTLPAEQQTKTKKIMICLSKTGELTSLQSYCDKEMGRIVSQLRTVLKENGQSTELADQVMSTYKAEKSQRYAELKNKLYNG
;
A
#
# COMPACT_ATOMS: atom_id res chain seq x y z
N GLU A 1 0.15 4.83 -11.04
CA GLU A 1 -0.22 3.87 -12.13
C GLU A 1 -1.09 2.68 -11.66
N ILE A 2 -1.41 2.55 -10.36
CA ILE A 2 -2.26 1.45 -9.86
C ILE A 2 -3.76 1.76 -9.98
N ALA A 3 -4.12 3.01 -10.29
CA ALA A 3 -5.52 3.45 -10.37
C ALA A 3 -6.26 3.07 -11.68
N GLN A 4 -5.59 2.50 -12.67
CA GLN A 4 -6.19 2.21 -13.98
C GLN A 4 -6.70 0.78 -14.17
N CYS A 5 -6.51 -0.12 -13.20
CA CYS A 5 -6.97 -1.52 -13.34
C CYS A 5 -8.39 -1.81 -12.83
N LEU A 6 -9.12 -0.81 -12.36
CA LEU A 6 -10.46 -1.00 -11.77
C LEU A 6 -11.63 -0.57 -12.69
N VAL A 7 -11.36 -0.19 -13.94
CA VAL A 7 -12.42 0.17 -14.90
C VAL A 7 -12.29 -0.69 -16.13
N GLY A 8 -13.08 -1.74 -16.22
CA GLY A 8 -13.21 -2.51 -17.45
C GLY A 8 -13.53 -3.98 -17.28
N SER A 9 -14.73 -4.28 -16.84
CA SER A 9 -15.38 -5.55 -17.16
C SER A 9 -16.86 -5.29 -17.42
N GLU A 10 -17.13 -4.77 -18.58
CA GLU A 10 -18.47 -4.89 -19.18
C GLU A 10 -18.63 -6.33 -19.65
N MET A 11 -19.32 -7.13 -18.86
CA MET A 11 -19.76 -8.46 -19.30
C MET A 11 -20.95 -8.30 -20.22
N CYS A 12 -20.72 -8.63 -21.49
CA CYS A 12 -21.75 -8.81 -22.49
C CYS A 12 -22.77 -9.86 -22.04
N ILE A 13 -23.99 -9.42 -21.80
CA ILE A 13 -25.16 -10.28 -21.68
C ILE A 13 -25.52 -10.73 -23.08
N ARG A 14 -25.27 -12.00 -23.36
CA ARG A 14 -25.76 -12.65 -24.57
C ARG A 14 -27.13 -13.23 -24.30
N ASP A 15 -28.13 -12.57 -24.79
CA ASP A 15 -29.50 -13.01 -24.88
C ASP A 15 -29.61 -14.30 -25.75
N SER A 16 -30.23 -15.33 -25.22
CA SER A 16 -30.71 -16.45 -26.00
C SER A 16 -32.04 -16.93 -25.45
N SER A 17 -33.07 -16.53 -26.10
CA SER A 17 -34.43 -17.04 -25.99
C SER A 17 -34.50 -18.55 -26.26
N VAL A 18 -35.14 -19.33 -25.40
CA VAL A 18 -35.98 -20.48 -25.79
C VAL A 18 -37.11 -20.66 -24.76
N SER A 19 -38.30 -20.72 -25.33
CA SER A 19 -39.62 -21.00 -24.78
C SER A 19 -39.74 -22.34 -24.07
N GLY A 20 -40.60 -22.39 -23.05
CA GLY A 20 -41.28 -23.64 -22.69
C GLY A 20 -41.68 -23.86 -21.22
N THR A 21 -42.88 -23.43 -20.88
CA THR A 21 -43.90 -24.14 -20.03
C THR A 21 -43.69 -24.31 -18.51
N GLU A 22 -44.50 -23.55 -17.78
CA GLU A 22 -45.30 -23.82 -16.53
C GLU A 22 -44.78 -24.75 -15.44
N GLN A 23 -44.65 -24.28 -14.22
CA GLN A 23 -45.59 -24.38 -13.11
C GLN A 23 -44.90 -24.21 -11.76
N SER A 24 -45.38 -23.25 -10.99
CA SER A 24 -45.63 -23.25 -9.56
C SER A 24 -44.49 -23.11 -8.54
N ALA A 25 -44.75 -22.12 -7.73
CA ALA A 25 -44.44 -21.88 -6.31
C ALA A 25 -43.27 -20.97 -5.96
N ALA A 26 -43.72 -19.78 -5.62
CA ALA A 26 -43.32 -18.96 -4.47
C ALA A 26 -41.90 -19.01 -3.90
N SER A 27 -41.39 -17.80 -3.71
CA SER A 27 -40.33 -17.39 -2.80
C SER A 27 -38.91 -17.44 -3.35
N SER A 28 -38.44 -16.33 -3.77
CA SER A 28 -37.20 -15.69 -3.36
C SER A 28 -36.80 -14.59 -4.34
N SER A 29 -37.42 -13.45 -4.20
CA SER A 29 -37.10 -12.24 -4.99
C SER A 29 -36.06 -11.32 -4.28
N GLU A 30 -35.28 -11.83 -3.33
CA GLU A 30 -34.35 -11.03 -2.52
C GLU A 30 -32.85 -11.21 -2.87
N ALA A 31 -32.48 -12.20 -3.62
CA ALA A 31 -31.09 -12.53 -3.88
C ALA A 31 -30.24 -11.56 -4.72
N PRO A 32 -30.75 -10.72 -5.65
CA PRO A 32 -29.91 -9.82 -6.44
C PRO A 32 -29.56 -8.51 -5.75
N ALA A 33 -30.38 -8.03 -4.81
CA ALA A 33 -30.15 -6.75 -4.10
C ALA A 33 -29.09 -6.91 -3.00
N GLU A 34 -29.14 -8.01 -2.26
CA GLU A 34 -28.17 -8.28 -1.19
C GLU A 34 -26.77 -8.52 -1.73
N LYS A 35 -26.60 -9.23 -2.85
CA LYS A 35 -25.30 -9.45 -3.49
C LYS A 35 -24.67 -8.12 -3.95
N LYS A 36 -25.42 -7.24 -4.58
CA LYS A 36 -24.93 -5.92 -5.00
C LYS A 36 -24.52 -5.04 -3.82
N GLN A 37 -25.24 -5.15 -2.71
CA GLN A 37 -24.95 -4.41 -1.50
C GLN A 37 -23.69 -4.94 -0.80
N GLN A 38 -23.48 -6.25 -0.81
CA GLN A 38 -22.29 -6.90 -0.30
C GLN A 38 -21.04 -6.59 -1.15
N GLU A 39 -21.16 -6.61 -2.47
CA GLU A 39 -20.08 -6.22 -3.40
C GLU A 39 -19.68 -4.75 -3.17
N ALA A 40 -20.62 -3.83 -3.08
CA ALA A 40 -20.35 -2.42 -2.82
C ALA A 40 -19.67 -2.18 -1.46
N ALA A 41 -20.06 -2.94 -0.42
CA ALA A 41 -19.44 -2.88 0.89
C ALA A 41 -17.99 -3.39 0.83
N CYS A 42 -17.75 -4.51 0.14
CA CYS A 42 -16.42 -5.05 -0.07
C CYS A 42 -15.50 -4.07 -0.80
N GLU A 43 -15.98 -3.46 -1.88
CA GLU A 43 -15.22 -2.46 -2.63
C GLU A 43 -14.85 -1.25 -1.76
N ALA A 44 -15.77 -0.79 -0.92
CA ALA A 44 -15.53 0.32 0.00
C ALA A 44 -14.44 -0.03 1.04
N GLU A 45 -14.48 -1.24 1.61
CA GLU A 45 -13.47 -1.71 2.56
C GLU A 45 -12.09 -1.88 1.89
N VAL A 46 -12.04 -2.51 0.72
CA VAL A 46 -10.82 -2.63 -0.07
C VAL A 46 -10.22 -1.27 -0.38
N LYS A 47 -11.04 -0.32 -0.83
CA LYS A 47 -10.61 1.06 -1.11
C LYS A 47 -10.06 1.74 0.15
N ALA A 48 -10.71 1.58 1.29
CA ALA A 48 -10.24 2.14 2.56
C ALA A 48 -8.89 1.55 2.98
N LEU A 49 -8.68 0.25 2.82
CA LEU A 49 -7.41 -0.41 3.11
C LEU A 49 -6.29 0.05 2.15
N ILE A 50 -6.59 0.20 0.86
CA ILE A 50 -5.63 0.78 -0.10
C ILE A 50 -5.27 2.22 0.27
N GLN A 51 -6.23 3.04 0.70
CA GLN A 51 -5.94 4.39 1.18
C GLN A 51 -5.01 4.39 2.40
N GLN A 52 -5.15 3.42 3.31
CA GLN A 52 -4.22 3.27 4.44
C GLN A 52 -2.79 2.96 3.98
N THR A 53 -2.59 2.22 2.88
CA THR A 53 -1.24 2.00 2.33
C THR A 53 -0.60 3.29 1.84
N TYR A 54 -1.37 4.16 1.18
CA TYR A 54 -0.87 5.49 0.76
C TYR A 54 -0.56 6.40 1.95
N ALA A 55 -1.41 6.40 2.98
CA ALA A 55 -1.15 7.16 4.20
C ALA A 55 0.13 6.68 4.89
N LEU A 56 0.34 5.36 4.96
CA LEU A 56 1.56 4.77 5.52
C LEU A 56 2.81 5.17 4.71
N LYS A 57 2.71 5.18 3.39
CA LYS A 57 3.78 5.66 2.50
C LYS A 57 4.12 7.14 2.79
N ALA A 58 3.13 7.98 2.94
CA ALA A 58 3.34 9.39 3.29
C ALA A 58 4.03 9.57 4.65
N ILE A 59 3.69 8.76 5.65
CA ILE A 59 4.35 8.73 6.96
C ILE A 59 5.83 8.34 6.80
N ALA A 60 6.12 7.29 6.04
CA ALA A 60 7.47 6.83 5.77
C ALA A 60 8.32 7.91 5.07
N GLU A 61 7.77 8.54 4.03
CA GLU A 61 8.44 9.62 3.28
C GLU A 61 8.70 10.85 4.15
N LYS A 62 7.72 11.26 4.95
CA LYS A 62 7.86 12.38 5.88
C LYS A 62 8.94 12.12 6.93
N GLY A 63 8.94 10.94 7.54
CA GLY A 63 9.93 10.57 8.55
C GLY A 63 11.35 10.51 7.95
N LEU A 64 11.49 9.93 6.77
CA LEU A 64 12.75 9.88 6.05
C LEU A 64 13.28 11.28 5.72
N ASN A 65 12.43 12.14 5.14
CA ASN A 65 12.80 13.51 4.78
C ASN A 65 13.16 14.34 6.02
N SER A 66 12.47 14.13 7.14
CA SER A 66 12.78 14.76 8.42
C SER A 66 14.17 14.36 8.91
N SER A 67 14.50 13.07 8.92
CA SER A 67 15.82 12.58 9.33
C SER A 67 16.94 13.09 8.41
N ILE A 68 16.71 13.16 7.09
CA ILE A 68 17.68 13.73 6.14
C ILE A 68 17.88 15.22 6.41
N SER A 69 16.81 15.97 6.65
CA SER A 69 16.87 17.41 6.91
C SER A 69 17.59 17.69 8.22
N ALA A 70 17.33 16.90 9.27
CA ALA A 70 18.01 17.00 10.54
C ALA A 70 19.53 16.71 10.41
N ALA A 71 19.88 15.65 9.67
CA ALA A 71 21.29 15.34 9.41
C ALA A 71 22.01 16.44 8.63
N LYS A 72 21.35 17.04 7.64
CA LYS A 72 21.90 18.18 6.88
C LYS A 72 22.07 19.41 7.74
N ALA A 73 21.10 19.73 8.60
CA ALA A 73 21.17 20.86 9.51
C ALA A 73 22.33 20.67 10.50
N GLU A 74 22.45 19.52 11.12
CA GLU A 74 23.53 19.18 12.04
C GLU A 74 24.91 19.31 11.36
N TYR A 75 25.06 18.80 10.12
CA TYR A 75 26.31 18.93 9.39
C TYR A 75 26.68 20.37 9.08
N LYS A 76 25.70 21.22 8.76
CA LYS A 76 25.92 22.64 8.44
C LYS A 76 26.32 23.49 9.68
N THR A 77 25.97 23.06 10.88
CA THR A 77 26.36 23.75 12.12
C THR A 77 27.81 23.47 12.53
N LEU A 78 28.47 22.50 11.90
CA LEU A 78 29.87 22.21 12.16
C LEU A 78 30.77 23.31 11.62
N PRO A 79 31.89 23.64 12.31
CA PRO A 79 32.95 24.48 11.76
C PRO A 79 33.46 23.92 10.42
N ALA A 80 33.87 24.80 9.48
CA ALA A 80 34.30 24.42 8.15
C ALA A 80 35.36 23.31 8.14
N GLU A 81 36.29 23.36 9.06
CA GLU A 81 37.38 22.38 9.25
C GLU A 81 36.85 20.96 9.65
N GLN A 82 35.67 20.91 10.26
CA GLN A 82 35.02 19.65 10.68
C GLN A 82 34.02 19.14 9.66
N GLN A 83 33.69 19.89 8.60
CA GLN A 83 32.77 19.49 7.55
C GLN A 83 33.44 18.46 6.61
N THR A 84 33.84 17.35 7.15
CA THR A 84 34.49 16.25 6.41
C THR A 84 33.49 15.17 5.99
N LYS A 85 33.85 14.38 4.99
CA LYS A 85 33.07 13.20 4.55
C LYS A 85 32.82 12.22 5.70
N THR A 86 33.82 12.02 6.55
CA THR A 86 33.72 11.14 7.73
C THR A 86 32.67 11.65 8.72
N LYS A 87 32.66 12.95 9.02
CA LYS A 87 31.64 13.55 9.90
C LYS A 87 30.25 13.45 9.31
N LYS A 88 30.09 13.69 8.00
CA LYS A 88 28.83 13.49 7.28
C LYS A 88 28.29 12.07 7.46
N ILE A 89 29.14 11.05 7.27
CA ILE A 89 28.76 9.64 7.46
C ILE A 89 28.36 9.37 8.92
N MET A 90 29.12 9.86 9.89
CA MET A 90 28.81 9.67 11.32
C MET A 90 27.46 10.26 11.70
N ILE A 91 27.14 11.46 11.23
CA ILE A 91 25.84 12.10 11.47
C ILE A 91 24.72 11.29 10.82
N CYS A 92 24.91 10.78 9.57
CA CYS A 92 23.92 9.91 8.95
C CYS A 92 23.72 8.61 9.74
N LEU A 93 24.78 8.01 10.24
CA LEU A 93 24.71 6.80 11.07
C LEU A 93 23.99 7.06 12.40
N SER A 94 24.13 8.24 13.02
CA SER A 94 23.39 8.57 14.25
C SER A 94 21.87 8.59 14.07
N LYS A 95 21.38 8.81 12.85
CA LYS A 95 19.94 8.77 12.49
C LYS A 95 19.42 7.37 12.19
N THR A 96 20.31 6.37 12.13
CA THR A 96 19.93 5.01 11.74
C THR A 96 18.92 4.39 12.70
N GLY A 97 19.02 4.68 13.99
CA GLY A 97 18.08 4.16 15.00
C GLY A 97 16.63 4.62 14.76
N GLU A 98 16.45 5.92 14.49
CA GLU A 98 15.13 6.49 14.15
C GLU A 98 14.56 5.90 12.86
N LEU A 99 15.40 5.76 11.83
CA LEU A 99 15.00 5.19 10.56
C LEU A 99 14.64 3.70 10.67
N THR A 100 15.36 2.94 11.49
CA THR A 100 15.06 1.53 11.77
C THR A 100 13.73 1.39 12.51
N SER A 101 13.46 2.25 13.50
CA SER A 101 12.19 2.27 14.21
C SER A 101 11.01 2.61 13.28
N LEU A 102 11.18 3.63 12.44
CA LEU A 102 10.19 4.01 11.43
C LEU A 102 9.94 2.86 10.43
N GLN A 103 10.99 2.20 9.97
CA GLN A 103 10.88 1.05 9.09
C GLN A 103 10.11 -0.09 9.74
N SER A 104 10.45 -0.45 10.97
CA SER A 104 9.77 -1.51 11.73
C SER A 104 8.29 -1.20 11.92
N TYR A 105 7.95 0.05 12.22
CA TYR A 105 6.56 0.50 12.29
C TYR A 105 5.84 0.32 10.95
N CYS A 106 6.43 0.78 9.85
CA CYS A 106 5.84 0.67 8.52
C CYS A 106 5.68 -0.79 8.08
N ASP A 107 6.66 -1.65 8.36
CA ASP A 107 6.60 -3.08 8.03
C ASP A 107 5.46 -3.78 8.78
N LYS A 108 5.29 -3.46 10.07
CA LYS A 108 4.21 -4.01 10.90
C LYS A 108 2.83 -3.55 10.43
N GLU A 109 2.66 -2.26 10.19
CA GLU A 109 1.37 -1.71 9.73
C GLU A 109 1.03 -2.19 8.32
N MET A 110 1.98 -2.29 7.41
CA MET A 110 1.76 -2.88 6.08
C MET A 110 1.33 -4.34 6.19
N GLY A 111 1.97 -5.12 7.04
CA GLY A 111 1.58 -6.51 7.32
C GLY A 111 0.14 -6.62 7.82
N ARG A 112 -0.29 -5.72 8.72
CA ARG A 112 -1.65 -5.64 9.23
C ARG A 112 -2.66 -5.33 8.12
N ILE A 113 -2.38 -4.29 7.32
CA ILE A 113 -3.26 -3.86 6.22
C ILE A 113 -3.42 -4.98 5.19
N VAL A 114 -2.33 -5.61 4.77
CA VAL A 114 -2.36 -6.71 3.79
C VAL A 114 -3.10 -7.93 4.34
N SER A 115 -2.96 -8.23 5.63
CA SER A 115 -3.70 -9.31 6.28
C SER A 115 -5.20 -9.04 6.29
N GLN A 116 -5.61 -7.82 6.63
CA GLN A 116 -7.01 -7.41 6.58
C GLN A 116 -7.55 -7.45 5.15
N LEU A 117 -6.79 -6.97 4.18
CA LEU A 117 -7.16 -7.01 2.76
C LEU A 117 -7.41 -8.46 2.29
N ARG A 118 -6.54 -9.41 2.67
CA ARG A 118 -6.76 -10.83 2.37
C ARG A 118 -8.03 -11.38 3.01
N THR A 119 -8.33 -10.99 4.25
CA THR A 119 -9.54 -11.40 4.94
C THR A 119 -10.78 -10.91 4.23
N VAL A 120 -10.85 -9.60 3.94
CA VAL A 120 -11.98 -8.99 3.23
C VAL A 120 -12.21 -9.65 1.86
N LEU A 121 -11.14 -9.86 1.09
CA LEU A 121 -11.25 -10.49 -0.23
C LEU A 121 -11.75 -11.94 -0.13
N LYS A 122 -11.22 -12.74 0.82
CA LYS A 122 -11.65 -14.13 1.02
C LYS A 122 -13.09 -14.24 1.47
N GLU A 123 -13.53 -13.43 2.42
CA GLU A 123 -14.90 -13.43 2.94
C GLU A 123 -15.92 -13.08 1.85
N ASN A 124 -15.50 -12.34 0.84
CA ASN A 124 -16.31 -12.00 -0.32
C ASN A 124 -16.05 -12.90 -1.56
N GLY A 125 -15.34 -14.03 -1.38
CA GLY A 125 -15.07 -14.98 -2.46
C GLY A 125 -14.17 -14.45 -3.58
N GLN A 126 -13.40 -13.38 -3.32
CA GLN A 126 -12.51 -12.77 -4.30
C GLN A 126 -11.08 -13.31 -4.20
N SER A 127 -10.31 -13.16 -5.29
CA SER A 127 -8.90 -13.51 -5.32
C SER A 127 -8.07 -12.62 -4.38
N THR A 128 -7.10 -13.22 -3.68
CA THR A 128 -6.17 -12.49 -2.80
C THR A 128 -4.97 -11.88 -3.54
N GLU A 129 -4.91 -11.99 -4.86
CA GLU A 129 -3.81 -11.46 -5.68
C GLU A 129 -3.53 -9.98 -5.44
N LEU A 130 -4.59 -9.18 -5.24
CA LEU A 130 -4.44 -7.75 -4.93
C LEU A 130 -3.62 -7.54 -3.64
N ALA A 131 -3.86 -8.33 -2.60
CA ALA A 131 -3.10 -8.24 -1.35
C ALA A 131 -1.62 -8.62 -1.55
N ASP A 132 -1.35 -9.61 -2.41
CA ASP A 132 0.01 -10.03 -2.75
C ASP A 132 0.72 -8.97 -3.60
N GLN A 133 0.03 -8.33 -4.53
CA GLN A 133 0.54 -7.21 -5.31
C GLN A 133 0.88 -6.00 -4.43
N VAL A 134 0.01 -5.64 -3.48
CA VAL A 134 0.26 -4.55 -2.52
C VAL A 134 1.54 -4.83 -1.72
N MET A 135 1.71 -6.03 -1.17
CA MET A 135 2.90 -6.39 -0.42
C MET A 135 4.15 -6.41 -1.30
N SER A 136 4.06 -6.93 -2.52
CA SER A 136 5.17 -6.96 -3.47
C SER A 136 5.63 -5.55 -3.87
N THR A 137 4.68 -4.67 -4.19
CA THR A 137 4.94 -3.26 -4.51
C THR A 137 5.60 -2.55 -3.34
N TYR A 138 5.09 -2.74 -2.12
CA TYR A 138 5.69 -2.17 -0.91
C TYR A 138 7.16 -2.59 -0.74
N LYS A 139 7.45 -3.88 -0.89
CA LYS A 139 8.82 -4.41 -0.77
C LYS A 139 9.76 -3.84 -1.85
N ALA A 140 9.28 -3.73 -3.08
CA ALA A 140 10.04 -3.17 -4.21
C ALA A 140 10.35 -1.69 -3.99
N GLU A 141 9.36 -0.87 -3.64
CA GLU A 141 9.54 0.56 -3.35
C GLU A 141 10.49 0.78 -2.16
N LYS A 142 10.34 -0.01 -1.09
CA LYS A 142 11.24 0.03 0.07
C LYS A 142 12.68 -0.26 -0.33
N SER A 143 12.91 -1.29 -1.13
CA SER A 143 14.26 -1.66 -1.63
C SER A 143 14.85 -0.55 -2.50
N GLN A 144 14.07 0.01 -3.40
CA GLN A 144 14.50 1.13 -4.25
C GLN A 144 14.90 2.35 -3.41
N ARG A 145 14.07 2.74 -2.44
CA ARG A 145 14.37 3.86 -1.54
C ARG A 145 15.65 3.64 -0.74
N TYR A 146 15.87 2.41 -0.29
CA TYR A 146 17.10 2.07 0.42
C TYR A 146 18.34 2.21 -0.47
N ALA A 147 18.26 1.75 -1.72
CA ALA A 147 19.33 1.88 -2.70
C ALA A 147 19.61 3.36 -3.04
N GLU A 148 18.58 4.18 -3.22
CA GLU A 148 18.71 5.63 -3.46
C GLU A 148 19.42 6.34 -2.30
N LEU A 149 19.03 6.03 -1.05
CA LEU A 149 19.65 6.59 0.13
C LEU A 149 21.12 6.22 0.26
N LYS A 150 21.41 4.94 0.06
CA LYS A 150 22.78 4.44 0.06
C LYS A 150 23.62 5.16 -1.00
N ASN A 151 23.10 5.31 -2.20
CA ASN A 151 23.79 6.00 -3.28
C ASN A 151 24.06 7.48 -2.93
N LYS A 152 23.06 8.20 -2.40
CA LYS A 152 23.23 9.60 -1.97
C LYS A 152 24.21 9.75 -0.80
N LEU A 153 24.33 8.75 0.06
CA LEU A 153 25.25 8.77 1.19
C LEU A 153 26.70 8.61 0.74
N TYR A 154 26.95 7.69 -0.20
CA TYR A 154 28.32 7.33 -0.59
C TYR A 154 28.84 8.13 -1.81
N ASN A 155 27.97 8.58 -2.70
CA ASN A 155 28.33 9.22 -3.96
C ASN A 155 27.92 10.71 -4.04
N GLY A 156 27.21 11.25 -3.07
CA GLY A 156 26.86 12.66 -2.92
C GLY A 156 27.69 13.27 -1.80
#